data_8c8bf6a0ec1718bc308807008b61be6c
#
_entry.id   8c8bf6a0ec1718bc308807008b61be6c
#
_cell.length_a   1.000
_cell.length_b   1.000
_cell.length_c   1.000
_cell.angle_alpha   90.00
_cell.angle_beta   90.00
_cell.angle_gamma   90.00
#
_symmetry.space_group_name_H-M   'P 1'
#
loop_
_entity.id
_entity.type
_entity.pdbx_description
1 polymer ?
#
loop_
_entity_poly.entity_id
_entity_poly.type
_entity_poly.pdbx_seq_one_letter_code
_entity_poly.pdbx_strand_id
1 'polypeptide(L)'
;MLPKQLLPLAGNHTMLQATAARLEGYPEKTAGCLVVCNEAHRFMASEQLESIGVPARFILEPAGRNTAPAVALAALAGGTGDAESAAILLVMPADHVIRDTDAFHVAISKGAQAAADGKLVTF
;
A
#
# COMPACT_ATOMS: atom_id res chain seq x y z
N MET A 1 -22.05 -2.66 5.41
CA MET A 1 -21.76 -2.16 4.04
C MET A 1 -20.29 -2.43 3.72
N LEU A 2 -20.02 -3.03 2.56
CA LEU A 2 -18.65 -3.29 2.14
C LEU A 2 -17.97 -1.99 1.70
N PRO A 3 -16.70 -1.76 2.10
CA PRO A 3 -15.93 -0.62 1.63
C PRO A 3 -15.73 -0.66 0.11
N LYS A 4 -15.71 0.50 -0.52
CA LYS A 4 -15.51 0.64 -1.98
C LYS A 4 -14.26 -0.07 -2.48
N GLN A 5 -13.21 -0.09 -1.65
CA GLN A 5 -11.91 -0.70 -1.96
C GLN A 5 -11.99 -2.22 -2.19
N LEU A 6 -12.98 -2.87 -1.61
CA LEU A 6 -13.19 -4.31 -1.72
C LEU A 6 -14.22 -4.70 -2.79
N LEU A 7 -14.72 -3.70 -3.54
CA LEU A 7 -15.66 -3.91 -4.64
C LEU A 7 -14.94 -3.89 -6.00
N PRO A 8 -15.35 -4.74 -6.95
CA PRO A 8 -14.86 -4.66 -8.33
C PRO A 8 -15.53 -3.47 -9.02
N LEU A 9 -14.80 -2.37 -9.18
CA LEU A 9 -15.33 -1.15 -9.83
C LEU A 9 -14.89 -1.01 -11.30
N ALA A 10 -13.87 -1.74 -11.71
CA ALA A 10 -13.40 -1.76 -13.10
C ALA A 10 -12.71 -3.09 -13.41
N GLY A 11 -13.30 -3.88 -14.29
CA GLY A 11 -12.74 -5.17 -14.70
C GLY A 11 -12.87 -6.27 -13.65
N ASN A 12 -11.93 -7.22 -13.63
CA ASN A 12 -11.96 -8.42 -12.78
C ASN A 12 -11.32 -8.23 -11.40
N HIS A 13 -10.72 -7.08 -11.13
CA HIS A 13 -10.03 -6.80 -9.87
C HIS A 13 -10.79 -5.79 -9.01
N THR A 14 -10.72 -5.97 -7.72
CA THR A 14 -11.14 -4.95 -6.75
C THR A 14 -10.16 -3.78 -6.75
N MET A 15 -10.54 -2.64 -6.19
CA MET A 15 -9.62 -1.51 -6.08
C MET A 15 -8.41 -1.82 -5.21
N LEU A 16 -8.56 -2.64 -4.17
CA LEU A 16 -7.43 -3.12 -3.36
C LEU A 16 -6.45 -3.95 -4.19
N GLN A 17 -6.96 -4.91 -4.96
CA GLN A 17 -6.15 -5.73 -5.86
C GLN A 17 -5.44 -4.88 -6.92
N ALA A 18 -6.16 -3.96 -7.56
CA ALA A 18 -5.58 -3.05 -8.55
C ALA A 18 -4.48 -2.16 -7.94
N THR A 19 -4.66 -1.71 -6.70
CA THR A 19 -3.66 -0.92 -5.99
C THR A 19 -2.39 -1.74 -5.70
N ALA A 20 -2.54 -2.95 -5.21
CA ALA A 20 -1.40 -3.84 -4.96
C ALA A 20 -0.67 -4.24 -6.25
N ALA A 21 -1.41 -4.50 -7.32
CA ALA A 21 -0.85 -4.86 -8.63
C ALA A 21 -0.10 -3.72 -9.34
N ARG A 22 -0.26 -2.46 -8.91
CA ARG A 22 0.47 -1.31 -9.50
C ARG A 22 1.98 -1.43 -9.42
N LEU A 23 2.50 -2.19 -8.47
CA LEU A 23 3.95 -2.42 -8.30
C LEU A 23 4.43 -3.63 -9.08
N GLU A 24 3.56 -4.34 -9.77
CA GLU A 24 3.97 -5.41 -10.70
C GLU A 24 4.84 -4.83 -11.81
N GLY A 25 6.01 -5.43 -12.02
CA GLY A 25 6.99 -4.93 -12.98
C GLY A 25 7.80 -3.71 -12.53
N TYR A 26 7.61 -3.20 -11.31
CA TYR A 26 8.46 -2.16 -10.76
C TYR A 26 9.90 -2.68 -10.59
N PRO A 27 10.92 -1.97 -11.12
CA PRO A 27 12.27 -2.51 -11.22
C PRO A 27 13.00 -2.67 -9.89
N GLU A 28 12.59 -1.93 -8.85
CA GLU A 28 13.22 -2.02 -7.55
C GLU A 28 12.49 -3.05 -6.67
N LYS A 29 13.26 -3.75 -5.85
CA LYS A 29 12.72 -4.77 -4.95
C LYS A 29 11.94 -4.12 -3.81
N THR A 30 10.69 -4.51 -3.64
CA THR A 30 9.89 -4.15 -2.48
C THR A 30 10.08 -5.16 -1.35
N ALA A 31 10.16 -4.67 -0.11
CA ALA A 31 10.34 -5.53 1.07
C ALA A 31 9.06 -6.28 1.46
N GLY A 32 7.90 -5.80 1.04
CA GLY A 32 6.60 -6.41 1.32
C GLY A 32 5.45 -5.42 1.21
N CYS A 33 4.25 -5.94 1.42
CA CYS A 33 3.01 -5.17 1.44
C CYS A 33 2.46 -5.11 2.87
N LEU A 34 2.07 -3.93 3.32
CA LEU A 34 1.43 -3.69 4.60
C LEU A 34 0.07 -3.06 4.35
N VAL A 35 -0.99 -3.69 4.85
CA VAL A 35 -2.36 -3.22 4.71
C VAL A 35 -2.88 -2.74 6.05
N VAL A 36 -3.34 -1.50 6.10
CA VAL A 36 -4.05 -0.96 7.26
C VAL A 36 -5.53 -0.96 6.94
N CYS A 37 -6.32 -1.71 7.68
CA CYS A 37 -7.75 -1.82 7.45
C CYS A 37 -8.53 -2.05 8.75
N ASN A 38 -9.85 -1.85 8.68
CA ASN A 38 -10.73 -2.22 9.78
C ASN A 38 -10.71 -3.74 9.98
N GLU A 39 -10.72 -4.17 11.24
CA GLU A 39 -10.74 -5.59 11.62
C GLU A 39 -11.86 -6.38 10.91
N ALA A 40 -13.03 -5.78 10.74
CA ALA A 40 -14.18 -6.40 10.08
C ALA A 40 -13.92 -6.79 8.61
N HIS A 41 -12.91 -6.20 7.98
CA HIS A 41 -12.59 -6.42 6.56
C HIS A 41 -11.32 -7.25 6.33
N ARG A 42 -10.63 -7.66 7.39
CA ARG A 42 -9.37 -8.39 7.34
C ARG A 42 -9.40 -9.61 6.44
N PHE A 43 -10.37 -10.50 6.65
CA PHE A 43 -10.43 -11.78 5.93
C PHE A 43 -10.64 -11.58 4.44
N MET A 44 -11.55 -10.68 4.06
CA MET A 44 -11.81 -10.39 2.67
C MET A 44 -10.62 -9.73 1.98
N ALA A 45 -9.94 -8.80 2.66
CA ALA A 45 -8.74 -8.17 2.12
C ALA A 45 -7.60 -9.19 1.94
N SER A 46 -7.42 -10.11 2.91
CA SER A 46 -6.43 -11.18 2.82
C SER A 46 -6.70 -12.10 1.62
N GLU A 47 -7.93 -12.59 1.51
CA GLU A 47 -8.34 -13.47 0.40
C GLU A 47 -8.13 -12.80 -0.96
N GLN A 48 -8.49 -11.53 -1.10
CA GLN A 48 -8.31 -10.78 -2.33
C GLN A 48 -6.84 -10.63 -2.73
N LEU A 49 -5.95 -10.33 -1.78
CA LEU A 49 -4.52 -10.19 -2.06
C LEU A 49 -3.85 -11.54 -2.33
N GLU A 50 -4.22 -12.57 -1.58
CA GLU A 50 -3.74 -13.93 -1.82
C GLU A 50 -4.11 -14.44 -3.22
N SER A 51 -5.32 -14.13 -3.69
CA SER A 51 -5.79 -14.55 -5.02
C SER A 51 -4.97 -13.98 -6.18
N ILE A 52 -4.27 -12.87 -5.98
CA ILE A 52 -3.34 -12.26 -6.95
C ILE A 52 -1.87 -12.49 -6.59
N GLY A 53 -1.58 -13.36 -5.62
CA GLY A 53 -0.22 -13.73 -5.25
C GLY A 53 0.56 -12.64 -4.50
N VAL A 54 -0.11 -11.69 -3.86
CA VAL A 54 0.52 -10.62 -3.08
C VAL A 54 0.42 -10.96 -1.59
N PRO A 55 1.50 -11.44 -0.96
CA PRO A 55 1.53 -11.65 0.47
C PRO A 55 1.53 -10.30 1.20
N ALA A 56 0.67 -10.15 2.19
CA ALA A 56 0.52 -8.92 2.93
C ALA A 56 0.49 -9.15 4.45
N ARG A 57 1.06 -8.20 5.18
CA ARG A 57 0.86 -8.06 6.63
C ARG A 57 -0.27 -7.09 6.88
N PHE A 58 -1.02 -7.31 7.95
CA PHE A 58 -2.18 -6.49 8.28
C PHE A 58 -1.98 -5.76 9.60
N ILE A 59 -2.31 -4.48 9.62
CA ILE A 59 -2.54 -3.70 10.83
C ILE A 59 -4.05 -3.44 10.91
N LEU A 60 -4.65 -3.85 12.01
CA LEU A 60 -6.09 -3.77 12.19
C LEU A 60 -6.46 -2.55 13.02
N GLU A 61 -7.35 -1.74 12.49
CA GLU A 61 -7.93 -0.61 13.19
C GLU A 61 -9.31 -1.00 13.74
N PRO A 62 -9.57 -0.84 15.04
CA PRO A 62 -10.90 -1.09 15.60
C PRO A 62 -11.95 -0.09 15.10
N ALA A 63 -11.52 1.10 14.73
CA ALA A 63 -12.35 2.14 14.10
C ALA A 63 -11.49 2.96 13.15
N GLY A 64 -12.00 3.23 11.94
CA GLY A 64 -11.31 4.08 10.96
C GLY A 64 -11.16 5.51 11.47
N ARG A 65 -9.93 6.00 11.57
CA ARG A 65 -9.57 7.33 12.10
C ARG A 65 -8.81 8.19 11.08
N ASN A 66 -9.16 8.13 9.83
CA ASN A 66 -8.49 8.86 8.75
C ASN A 66 -7.07 8.34 8.40
N THR A 67 -6.44 8.99 7.42
CA THR A 67 -5.20 8.54 6.79
C THR A 67 -3.97 8.71 7.68
N ALA A 68 -3.87 9.82 8.43
CA ALA A 68 -2.66 10.12 9.20
C ALA A 68 -2.34 9.09 10.30
N PRO A 69 -3.29 8.62 11.12
CA PRO A 69 -3.02 7.54 12.06
C PRO A 69 -2.63 6.22 11.38
N ALA A 70 -3.24 5.88 10.24
CA ALA A 70 -2.88 4.69 9.48
C ALA A 70 -1.44 4.74 8.98
N VAL A 71 -1.00 5.88 8.45
CA VAL A 71 0.39 6.09 8.00
C VAL A 71 1.36 6.02 9.18
N ALA A 72 1.01 6.60 10.33
CA ALA A 72 1.84 6.53 11.53
C ALA A 72 2.03 5.08 12.02
N LEU A 73 0.96 4.29 12.06
CA LEU A 73 1.02 2.87 12.41
C LEU A 73 1.89 2.07 11.42
N ALA A 74 1.75 2.33 10.13
CA ALA A 74 2.55 1.70 9.09
C ALA A 74 4.04 2.07 9.25
N ALA A 75 4.36 3.31 9.55
CA ALA A 75 5.72 3.78 9.79
C ALA A 75 6.36 3.09 11.01
N LEU A 76 5.62 2.99 12.11
CA LEU A 76 6.08 2.29 13.31
C LEU A 76 6.30 0.79 13.05
N ALA A 77 5.41 0.15 12.30
CA ALA A 77 5.52 -1.28 11.96
C ALA A 77 6.65 -1.56 10.94
N GLY A 78 6.95 -0.62 10.06
CA GLY A 78 8.05 -0.73 9.08
C GLY A 78 9.43 -0.41 9.68
N GLY A 79 9.47 0.39 10.74
CA GLY A 79 10.71 0.86 11.38
C GLY A 79 11.29 -0.08 12.46
N THR A 80 10.75 -1.27 12.65
CA THR A 80 11.20 -2.24 13.70
C THR A 80 12.41 -3.09 13.28
N GLY A 81 13.18 -2.68 12.27
CA GLY A 81 14.46 -3.26 11.91
C GLY A 81 15.64 -2.42 12.43
N ASP A 82 16.83 -3.00 12.46
CA ASP A 82 18.05 -2.31 12.84
C ASP A 82 18.20 -0.94 12.14
N ALA A 83 18.68 0.05 12.89
CA ALA A 83 18.77 1.45 12.46
C ALA A 83 19.59 1.71 11.16
N GLU A 84 20.24 0.67 10.62
CA GLU A 84 20.97 0.73 9.35
C GLU A 84 20.12 0.50 8.09
N SER A 85 18.85 0.07 8.23
CA SER A 85 17.95 -0.11 7.10
C SER A 85 16.62 0.61 7.33
N ALA A 86 16.65 1.93 7.30
CA ALA A 86 15.43 2.73 7.28
C ALA A 86 14.63 2.41 6.01
N ALA A 87 13.53 1.69 6.16
CA ALA A 87 12.65 1.37 5.04
C ALA A 87 11.93 2.63 4.58
N ILE A 88 11.92 2.86 3.26
CA ILE A 88 11.08 3.88 2.65
C ILE A 88 9.67 3.28 2.51
N LEU A 89 8.67 4.03 2.96
CA LEU A 89 7.28 3.65 2.82
C LEU A 89 6.65 4.34 1.61
N LEU A 90 6.08 3.56 0.71
CA LEU A 90 5.18 4.03 -0.31
C LEU A 90 3.75 3.85 0.18
N VAL A 91 3.05 4.94 0.44
CA VAL A 91 1.66 4.94 0.89
C VAL A 91 0.74 5.10 -0.32
N MET A 92 -0.09 4.10 -0.56
CA MET A 92 -1.03 4.08 -1.67
C MET A 92 -2.46 3.98 -1.14
N PRO A 93 -3.29 5.04 -1.29
CA PRO A 93 -4.72 4.93 -1.06
C PRO A 93 -5.35 3.91 -2.00
N ALA A 94 -6.20 3.02 -1.46
CA ALA A 94 -6.81 1.94 -2.24
C ALA A 94 -8.10 2.38 -2.99
N ASP A 95 -8.37 3.66 -3.08
CA ASP A 95 -9.53 4.25 -3.75
C ASP A 95 -9.16 5.14 -4.94
N HIS A 96 -7.91 5.14 -5.35
CA HIS A 96 -7.42 5.87 -6.52
C HIS A 96 -7.24 4.95 -7.72
N VAL A 97 -7.55 5.44 -8.91
CA VAL A 97 -7.29 4.76 -10.18
C VAL A 97 -6.11 5.42 -10.88
N ILE A 98 -5.06 4.65 -11.14
CA ILE A 98 -3.89 5.11 -11.91
C ILE A 98 -3.88 4.33 -13.22
N ARG A 99 -3.95 5.03 -14.34
CA ARG A 99 -4.02 4.44 -15.68
C ARG A 99 -2.65 4.21 -16.30
N ASP A 100 -1.73 5.15 -16.07
CA ASP A 100 -0.36 5.09 -16.61
C ASP A 100 0.58 4.53 -15.53
N THR A 101 0.73 3.21 -15.52
CA THR A 101 1.59 2.51 -14.56
C THR A 101 3.07 2.81 -14.76
N ASP A 102 3.50 3.01 -16.00
CA ASP A 102 4.90 3.31 -16.30
C ASP A 102 5.30 4.70 -15.78
N ALA A 103 4.45 5.70 -16.01
CA ALA A 103 4.65 7.03 -15.44
C ALA A 103 4.62 7.00 -13.90
N PHE A 104 3.76 6.17 -13.32
CA PHE A 104 3.69 5.95 -11.89
C PHE A 104 4.99 5.36 -11.34
N HIS A 105 5.57 4.34 -12.00
CA HIS A 105 6.84 3.75 -11.59
C HIS A 105 8.01 4.75 -11.66
N VAL A 106 8.05 5.59 -12.70
CA VAL A 106 9.04 6.67 -12.80
C VAL A 106 8.90 7.68 -11.66
N ALA A 107 7.67 8.08 -11.34
CA ALA A 107 7.40 9.00 -10.24
C ALA A 107 7.83 8.41 -8.89
N ILE A 108 7.54 7.13 -8.64
CA ILE A 108 7.98 6.44 -7.41
C ILE A 108 9.50 6.43 -7.30
N SER A 109 10.21 6.08 -8.37
CA SER A 109 11.68 6.05 -8.33
C SER A 109 12.29 7.41 -7.99
N LYS A 110 11.75 8.48 -8.54
CA LYS A 110 12.15 9.86 -8.18
C LYS A 110 11.82 10.21 -6.73
N GLY A 111 10.61 9.84 -6.30
CA GLY A 111 10.16 10.06 -4.93
C GLY A 111 11.00 9.29 -3.91
N ALA A 112 11.38 8.06 -4.21
CA ALA A 112 12.23 7.23 -3.36
C ALA A 112 13.60 7.85 -3.13
N GLN A 113 14.21 8.46 -4.16
CA GLN A 113 15.48 9.19 -4.02
C GLN A 113 15.35 10.37 -3.05
N ALA A 114 14.28 11.17 -3.19
CA ALA A 114 14.04 12.29 -2.30
C ALA A 114 13.72 11.83 -0.86
N ALA A 115 12.99 10.72 -0.71
CA ALA A 115 12.70 10.13 0.59
C ALA A 115 13.96 9.57 1.27
N ALA A 116 14.89 9.00 0.52
CA ALA A 116 16.19 8.56 1.04
C ALA A 116 17.01 9.72 1.61
N ASP A 117 16.82 10.93 1.06
CA ASP A 117 17.40 12.17 1.58
C ASP A 117 16.62 12.75 2.79
N GLY A 118 15.69 12.01 3.36
CA GLY A 118 14.91 12.39 4.53
C GLY A 118 13.72 13.32 4.25
N LYS A 119 13.26 13.40 3.00
CA LYS A 119 12.11 14.24 2.64
C LYS A 119 10.81 13.47 2.69
N LEU A 120 9.73 14.15 3.07
CA LEU A 120 8.36 13.71 2.81
C LEU A 120 8.01 14.08 1.36
N VAL A 121 7.58 13.06 0.59
CA VAL A 121 7.27 13.22 -0.82
C VAL A 121 5.78 13.00 -1.04
N THR A 122 5.18 13.85 -1.86
CA THR A 122 3.79 13.69 -2.33
C THR A 122 3.77 13.72 -3.86
N PHE A 123 2.77 13.05 -4.43
CA PHE A 123 2.55 12.96 -5.88
C PHE A 123 1.28 13.69 -6.30
#